data_00f25f84c5db31acb4afbedc7e2adeb1
#
_entry.id   00f25f84c5db31acb4afbedc7e2adeb1
#
_cell.length_a   1.000
_cell.length_b   1.000
_cell.length_c   1.000
_cell.angle_alpha   90.00
_cell.angle_beta   90.00
_cell.angle_gamma   90.00
#
_symmetry.space_group_name_H-M   'P 1'
#
loop_
_entity.id
_entity.type
_entity.pdbx_description
1 polymer ?
#
loop_
_entity_poly.entity_id
_entity_poly.type
_entity_poly.pdbx_seq_one_letter_code
_entity_poly.pdbx_strand_id
1 'polypeptide(L)'
;MDIYLPIAGLSVNALVIIGLGGLVGLLTGMVGVGGGFLTTPILIFYGIPPAVAVASATTQITGTSISGVLAHRRRKGVDMQMGAVVIAGGVVGSLVGGLVFRLLQQSGQIDTVISILYVILLGSIGFMMAKEAATALQILKPSAKAAERPARRHNPLIAMLPLRWRFYRSGLYISPLAPLILGFISGLLTVLLGIGGGFIMVPAMIYLLGMSAQVVVGTSLLQILFVTAVTTLVHATTTRSVDIVLAVLLLIGSVIGAQYGALLAQKMKPELLRMILAIVVLGVAFRMALQLGYRPEEIYTVQLL
;
A
#
# COMPACT_ATOMS: atom_id res chain seq x y z
N MET A 1 -19.50 21.80 4.56
CA MET A 1 -18.29 22.64 4.44
C MET A 1 -17.55 22.21 3.20
N ASP A 2 -17.71 22.98 2.13
CA ASP A 2 -17.04 22.68 0.88
C ASP A 2 -15.70 23.43 0.85
N ILE A 3 -14.64 22.69 0.57
CA ILE A 3 -13.27 23.19 0.47
C ILE A 3 -12.80 22.98 -0.95
N TYR A 4 -12.22 24.01 -1.54
CA TYR A 4 -11.62 23.92 -2.85
C TYR A 4 -10.23 23.29 -2.76
N LEU A 5 -9.99 22.26 -3.58
CA LEU A 5 -8.72 21.59 -3.71
C LEU A 5 -7.93 22.22 -4.86
N PRO A 6 -6.85 22.95 -4.59
CA PRO A 6 -6.19 23.78 -5.62
C PRO A 6 -5.49 22.94 -6.70
N ILE A 7 -5.03 21.74 -6.38
CA ILE A 7 -4.32 20.86 -7.33
C ILE A 7 -5.31 19.93 -8.05
N ALA A 8 -6.34 19.46 -7.35
CA ALA A 8 -7.39 18.63 -7.96
C ALA A 8 -8.35 19.44 -8.84
N GLY A 9 -8.44 20.75 -8.64
CA GLY A 9 -9.35 21.64 -9.37
C GLY A 9 -10.84 21.41 -9.05
N LEU A 10 -11.16 20.81 -7.91
CA LEU A 10 -12.50 20.39 -7.51
C LEU A 10 -12.86 20.93 -6.13
N SER A 11 -14.16 21.22 -5.93
CA SER A 11 -14.71 21.49 -4.60
C SER A 11 -15.21 20.20 -3.99
N VAL A 12 -14.73 19.89 -2.78
CA VAL A 12 -15.08 18.66 -2.05
C VAL A 12 -15.63 19.00 -0.66
N ASN A 13 -16.52 18.16 -0.16
CA ASN A 13 -16.98 18.29 1.22
C ASN A 13 -15.93 17.74 2.18
N ALA A 14 -15.38 18.62 3.04
CA ALA A 14 -14.31 18.26 3.99
C ALA A 14 -14.69 17.11 4.92
N LEU A 15 -15.94 17.07 5.40
CA LEU A 15 -16.42 16.02 6.29
C LEU A 15 -16.46 14.66 5.59
N VAL A 16 -16.80 14.64 4.30
CA VAL A 16 -16.78 13.41 3.49
C VAL A 16 -15.36 12.90 3.34
N ILE A 17 -14.39 13.77 3.03
CA ILE A 17 -12.98 13.38 2.89
C ILE A 17 -12.41 12.88 4.23
N ILE A 18 -12.69 13.55 5.34
CA ILE A 18 -12.30 13.08 6.68
C ILE A 18 -12.96 11.73 6.97
N GLY A 19 -14.24 11.56 6.64
CA GLY A 19 -14.96 10.30 6.81
C GLY A 19 -14.38 9.16 5.98
N LEU A 20 -14.02 9.41 4.70
CA LEU A 20 -13.33 8.44 3.84
C LEU A 20 -11.96 8.07 4.40
N GLY A 21 -11.16 9.06 4.84
CA GLY A 21 -9.91 8.83 5.55
C GLY A 21 -10.12 7.98 6.79
N GLY A 22 -11.15 8.26 7.58
CA GLY A 22 -11.53 7.51 8.78
C GLY A 22 -11.90 6.06 8.48
N LEU A 23 -12.70 5.82 7.45
CA LEU A 23 -13.09 4.49 7.01
C LEU A 23 -11.88 3.67 6.55
N VAL A 24 -11.03 4.26 5.71
CA VAL A 24 -9.79 3.61 5.28
C VAL A 24 -8.87 3.37 6.47
N GLY A 25 -8.70 4.36 7.35
CA GLY A 25 -7.91 4.25 8.56
C GLY A 25 -8.39 3.10 9.46
N LEU A 26 -9.71 2.98 9.64
CA LEU A 26 -10.31 1.90 10.43
C LEU A 26 -9.97 0.53 9.84
N LEU A 27 -10.21 0.32 8.54
CA LEU A 27 -9.92 -0.95 7.87
C LEU A 27 -8.44 -1.32 7.96
N THR A 28 -7.57 -0.36 7.78
CA THR A 28 -6.12 -0.58 7.78
C THR A 28 -5.53 -0.70 9.18
N GLY A 29 -6.11 0.00 10.15
CA GLY A 29 -5.80 -0.16 11.58
C GLY A 29 -6.18 -1.55 12.09
N MET A 30 -7.28 -2.14 11.58
CA MET A 30 -7.67 -3.52 11.90
C MET A 30 -6.66 -4.56 11.39
N VAL A 31 -6.02 -4.33 10.26
CA VAL A 31 -5.13 -5.32 9.62
C VAL A 31 -3.64 -5.03 9.86
N GLY A 32 -3.29 -3.80 10.20
CA GLY A 32 -1.90 -3.41 10.50
C GLY A 32 -0.98 -3.33 9.26
N VAL A 33 -1.54 -3.18 8.06
CA VAL A 33 -0.79 -3.24 6.78
C VAL A 33 -0.37 -1.86 6.26
N GLY A 34 -0.77 -0.76 6.94
CA GLY A 34 -0.54 0.60 6.44
C GLY A 34 -1.53 1.01 5.34
N GLY A 35 -2.22 2.12 5.59
CA GLY A 35 -3.53 2.44 4.98
C GLY A 35 -3.66 2.84 3.52
N GLY A 36 -2.58 2.88 2.76
CA GLY A 36 -2.63 3.56 1.47
C GLY A 36 -3.34 2.84 0.32
N PHE A 37 -3.43 1.54 0.37
CA PHE A 37 -3.90 0.76 -0.78
C PHE A 37 -5.39 0.92 -1.11
N LEU A 38 -6.20 1.37 -0.17
CA LEU A 38 -7.61 1.69 -0.36
C LEU A 38 -7.87 3.19 -0.56
N THR A 39 -6.99 4.05 -0.03
CA THR A 39 -7.18 5.51 -0.11
C THR A 39 -7.27 5.98 -1.55
N THR A 40 -6.30 5.62 -2.39
CA THR A 40 -6.26 6.06 -3.79
C THR A 40 -7.47 5.61 -4.61
N PRO A 41 -7.88 4.32 -4.62
CA PRO A 41 -9.09 3.91 -5.35
C PRO A 41 -10.36 4.62 -4.88
N ILE A 42 -10.53 4.80 -3.58
CA ILE A 42 -11.70 5.48 -3.03
C ILE A 42 -11.75 6.94 -3.46
N LEU A 43 -10.59 7.63 -3.50
CA LEU A 43 -10.50 9.00 -4.00
C LEU A 43 -10.81 9.10 -5.48
N ILE A 44 -10.35 8.13 -6.29
CA ILE A 44 -10.69 8.03 -7.71
C ILE A 44 -12.20 7.85 -7.89
N PHE A 45 -12.84 6.99 -7.09
CA PHE A 45 -14.29 6.81 -7.12
C PHE A 45 -15.06 8.05 -6.69
N TYR A 46 -14.46 8.90 -5.87
CA TYR A 46 -15.04 10.19 -5.48
C TYR A 46 -14.89 11.26 -6.57
N GLY A 47 -14.15 10.96 -7.65
CA GLY A 47 -13.94 11.87 -8.77
C GLY A 47 -12.63 12.67 -8.73
N ILE A 48 -11.72 12.35 -7.79
CA ILE A 48 -10.41 13.00 -7.73
C ILE A 48 -9.50 12.39 -8.80
N PRO A 49 -8.80 13.23 -9.60
CA PRO A 49 -7.89 12.74 -10.63
C PRO A 49 -6.87 11.72 -10.07
N PRO A 50 -6.64 10.58 -10.76
CA PRO A 50 -5.79 9.51 -10.25
C PRO A 50 -4.39 9.95 -9.83
N ALA A 51 -3.76 10.83 -10.59
CA ALA A 51 -2.44 11.37 -10.25
C ALA A 51 -2.43 12.15 -8.92
N VAL A 52 -3.47 12.95 -8.65
CA VAL A 52 -3.61 13.71 -7.39
C VAL A 52 -3.96 12.77 -6.24
N ALA A 53 -4.83 11.79 -6.48
CA ALA A 53 -5.20 10.79 -5.49
C ALA A 53 -3.97 9.99 -5.01
N VAL A 54 -3.11 9.51 -5.93
CA VAL A 54 -1.86 8.80 -5.64
C VAL A 54 -0.91 9.66 -4.81
N ALA A 55 -0.64 10.89 -5.25
CA ALA A 55 0.31 11.79 -4.61
C ALA A 55 -0.15 12.21 -3.19
N SER A 56 -1.44 12.52 -3.03
CA SER A 56 -2.01 12.94 -1.74
C SER A 56 -2.12 11.77 -0.77
N ALA A 57 -2.43 10.55 -1.26
CA ALA A 57 -2.44 9.35 -0.46
C ALA A 57 -1.05 9.01 0.08
N THR A 58 0.03 9.12 -0.72
CA THR A 58 1.40 8.89 -0.22
C THR A 58 1.77 9.87 0.89
N THR A 59 1.37 11.14 0.78
CA THR A 59 1.60 12.16 1.80
C THR A 59 0.86 11.81 3.10
N GLN A 60 -0.40 11.39 3.01
CA GLN A 60 -1.19 10.90 4.14
C GLN A 60 -0.53 9.69 4.81
N ILE A 61 -0.04 8.71 4.03
CA ILE A 61 0.61 7.51 4.56
C ILE A 61 1.91 7.85 5.28
N THR A 62 2.67 8.82 4.78
CA THR A 62 3.88 9.30 5.46
C THR A 62 3.54 9.75 6.89
N GLY A 63 2.49 10.56 7.05
CA GLY A 63 2.03 11.02 8.35
C GLY A 63 1.56 9.90 9.27
N THR A 64 0.75 8.95 8.78
CA THR A 64 0.27 7.81 9.59
C THR A 64 1.38 6.84 9.97
N SER A 65 2.40 6.66 9.12
CA SER A 65 3.52 5.74 9.35
C SER A 65 4.43 6.20 10.50
N ILE A 66 4.52 7.50 10.78
CA ILE A 66 5.32 8.04 11.90
C ILE A 66 4.85 7.42 13.22
N SER A 67 3.55 7.46 13.48
CA SER A 67 2.98 6.91 14.71
C SER A 67 3.16 5.40 14.83
N GLY A 68 3.02 4.69 13.71
CA GLY A 68 3.23 3.25 13.62
C GLY A 68 4.68 2.84 13.92
N VAL A 69 5.65 3.52 13.33
CA VAL A 69 7.09 3.27 13.58
C VAL A 69 7.44 3.51 15.03
N LEU A 70 6.98 4.61 15.64
CA LEU A 70 7.25 4.94 17.04
C LEU A 70 6.71 3.86 17.98
N ALA A 71 5.50 3.36 17.75
CA ALA A 71 4.89 2.31 18.55
C ALA A 71 5.67 0.98 18.48
N HIS A 72 6.09 0.56 17.27
CA HIS A 72 6.82 -0.70 17.07
C HIS A 72 8.30 -0.62 17.47
N ARG A 73 8.94 0.55 17.36
CA ARG A 73 10.31 0.76 17.82
C ARG A 73 10.43 0.57 19.33
N ARG A 74 9.47 1.07 20.10
CA ARG A 74 9.42 0.87 21.57
C ARG A 74 9.33 -0.61 21.97
N ARG A 75 8.67 -1.43 21.13
CA ARG A 75 8.51 -2.88 21.35
C ARG A 75 9.67 -3.72 20.79
N LYS A 76 10.76 -3.09 20.33
CA LYS A 76 11.91 -3.76 19.68
C LYS A 76 11.54 -4.65 18.48
N GLY A 77 10.39 -4.39 17.83
CA GLY A 77 9.88 -5.17 16.69
C GLY A 77 10.42 -4.71 15.31
N VAL A 78 11.50 -3.95 15.25
CA VAL A 78 12.05 -3.41 13.99
C VAL A 78 13.46 -3.97 13.75
N ASP A 79 13.70 -4.57 12.59
CA ASP A 79 15.05 -4.92 12.13
C ASP A 79 15.63 -3.76 11.33
N MET A 80 16.56 -3.02 11.96
CA MET A 80 17.16 -1.83 11.34
C MET A 80 18.06 -2.17 10.15
N GLN A 81 18.76 -3.32 10.17
CA GLN A 81 19.62 -3.74 9.07
C GLN A 81 18.80 -4.13 7.85
N MET A 82 17.78 -4.97 8.04
CA MET A 82 16.85 -5.34 6.99
C MET A 82 16.12 -4.10 6.45
N GLY A 83 15.62 -3.25 7.38
CA GLY A 83 14.95 -2.01 7.04
C GLY A 83 15.82 -1.08 6.18
N ALA A 84 17.09 -0.90 6.53
CA ALA A 84 18.00 -0.04 5.76
C ALA A 84 18.20 -0.54 4.32
N VAL A 85 18.37 -1.85 4.12
CA VAL A 85 18.53 -2.44 2.77
C VAL A 85 17.24 -2.27 1.94
N VAL A 86 16.09 -2.53 2.55
CA VAL A 86 14.79 -2.37 1.86
C VAL A 86 14.51 -0.90 1.55
N ILE A 87 14.84 0.02 2.47
CA ILE A 87 14.72 1.47 2.25
C ILE A 87 15.61 1.92 1.10
N ALA A 88 16.87 1.47 1.06
CA ALA A 88 17.79 1.82 -0.03
C ALA A 88 17.21 1.39 -1.40
N GLY A 89 16.74 0.15 -1.51
CA GLY A 89 16.05 -0.32 -2.70
C GLY A 89 14.80 0.51 -3.00
N GLY A 90 13.98 0.79 -1.98
CA GLY A 90 12.74 1.55 -2.11
C GLY A 90 12.95 2.99 -2.55
N VAL A 91 13.98 3.66 -2.06
CA VAL A 91 14.34 5.03 -2.50
C VAL A 91 14.72 5.03 -3.98
N VAL A 92 15.60 4.10 -4.40
CA VAL A 92 15.96 3.97 -5.83
C VAL A 92 14.73 3.65 -6.67
N GLY A 93 13.88 2.73 -6.22
CA GLY A 93 12.62 2.40 -6.87
C GLY A 93 11.67 3.59 -6.99
N SER A 94 11.60 4.43 -5.95
CA SER A 94 10.77 5.64 -5.97
C SER A 94 11.28 6.70 -6.96
N LEU A 95 12.60 6.86 -7.05
CA LEU A 95 13.20 7.81 -8.02
C LEU A 95 12.94 7.34 -9.45
N VAL A 96 13.18 6.07 -9.74
CA VAL A 96 12.90 5.47 -11.06
C VAL A 96 11.40 5.52 -11.35
N GLY A 97 10.56 5.16 -10.38
CA GLY A 97 9.11 5.25 -10.49
C GLY A 97 8.60 6.66 -10.77
N GLY A 98 9.24 7.69 -10.20
CA GLY A 98 8.92 9.09 -10.47
C GLY A 98 9.20 9.49 -11.91
N LEU A 99 10.30 9.00 -12.49
CA LEU A 99 10.59 9.20 -13.92
C LEU A 99 9.53 8.52 -14.80
N VAL A 100 9.19 7.27 -14.49
CA VAL A 100 8.15 6.51 -15.21
C VAL A 100 6.80 7.22 -15.09
N PHE A 101 6.42 7.65 -13.88
CA PHE A 101 5.17 8.39 -13.65
C PHE A 101 5.10 9.65 -14.51
N ARG A 102 6.18 10.46 -14.53
CA ARG A 102 6.27 11.67 -15.34
C ARG A 102 6.10 11.40 -16.84
N LEU A 103 6.77 10.36 -17.35
CA LEU A 103 6.66 9.95 -18.76
C LEU A 103 5.23 9.52 -19.11
N LEU A 104 4.58 8.74 -18.24
CA LEU A 104 3.19 8.32 -18.41
C LEU A 104 2.22 9.50 -18.32
N GLN A 105 2.49 10.47 -17.44
CA GLN A 105 1.69 11.68 -17.31
C GLN A 105 1.80 12.56 -18.58
N GLN A 106 3.00 12.71 -19.13
CA GLN A 106 3.22 13.46 -20.38
C GLN A 106 2.56 12.78 -21.59
N SER A 107 2.48 11.46 -21.62
CA SER A 107 1.79 10.71 -22.68
C SER A 107 0.26 10.62 -22.47
N GLY A 108 -0.29 11.17 -21.38
CA GLY A 108 -1.72 11.09 -21.06
C GLY A 108 -2.22 9.69 -20.67
N GLN A 109 -1.32 8.73 -20.45
CA GLN A 109 -1.69 7.33 -20.15
C GLN A 109 -1.69 6.98 -18.67
N ILE A 110 -1.34 7.93 -17.81
CA ILE A 110 -1.12 7.65 -16.37
C ILE A 110 -2.38 7.08 -15.70
N ASP A 111 -3.55 7.60 -15.98
CA ASP A 111 -4.80 7.20 -15.34
C ASP A 111 -5.19 5.76 -15.71
N THR A 112 -5.00 5.37 -16.97
CA THR A 112 -5.22 4.01 -17.46
C THR A 112 -4.24 3.03 -16.81
N VAL A 113 -2.96 3.39 -16.75
CA VAL A 113 -1.91 2.54 -16.17
C VAL A 113 -2.15 2.35 -14.66
N ILE A 114 -2.48 3.41 -13.93
CA ILE A 114 -2.85 3.33 -12.51
C ILE A 114 -4.01 2.34 -12.32
N SER A 115 -5.07 2.49 -13.10
CA SER A 115 -6.27 1.65 -12.98
C SER A 115 -5.97 0.18 -13.28
N ILE A 116 -5.20 -0.11 -14.35
CA ILE A 116 -4.79 -1.49 -14.69
C ILE A 116 -3.93 -2.10 -13.58
N LEU A 117 -2.93 -1.38 -13.10
CA LEU A 117 -2.07 -1.86 -12.02
C LEU A 117 -2.86 -2.13 -10.74
N TYR A 118 -3.83 -1.28 -10.40
CA TYR A 118 -4.71 -1.51 -9.26
C TYR A 118 -5.57 -2.76 -9.43
N VAL A 119 -6.18 -2.98 -10.59
CA VAL A 119 -6.98 -4.18 -10.88
C VAL A 119 -6.14 -5.43 -10.71
N ILE A 120 -4.94 -5.47 -11.28
CA ILE A 120 -4.04 -6.63 -11.19
C ILE A 120 -3.59 -6.84 -9.74
N LEU A 121 -3.15 -5.79 -9.06
CA LEU A 121 -2.59 -5.88 -7.72
C LEU A 121 -3.66 -6.24 -6.68
N LEU A 122 -4.75 -5.47 -6.62
CA LEU A 122 -5.84 -5.70 -5.66
C LEU A 122 -6.57 -7.00 -5.97
N GLY A 123 -6.76 -7.32 -7.25
CA GLY A 123 -7.36 -8.59 -7.67
C GLY A 123 -6.54 -9.80 -7.22
N SER A 124 -5.23 -9.78 -7.48
CA SER A 124 -4.34 -10.90 -7.11
C SER A 124 -4.23 -11.08 -5.59
N ILE A 125 -4.00 -9.98 -4.85
CA ILE A 125 -3.83 -10.05 -3.40
C ILE A 125 -5.18 -10.31 -2.72
N GLY A 126 -6.26 -9.67 -3.16
CA GLY A 126 -7.61 -9.90 -2.65
C GLY A 126 -8.04 -11.36 -2.82
N PHE A 127 -7.76 -11.95 -3.99
CA PHE A 127 -8.02 -13.37 -4.23
C PHE A 127 -7.20 -14.29 -3.31
N MET A 128 -5.90 -14.00 -3.12
CA MET A 128 -5.07 -14.75 -2.17
C MET A 128 -5.62 -14.67 -0.75
N MET A 129 -5.97 -13.47 -0.28
CA MET A 129 -6.51 -13.27 1.06
C MET A 129 -7.86 -13.96 1.24
N ALA A 130 -8.76 -13.89 0.23
CA ALA A 130 -10.04 -14.57 0.26
C ALA A 130 -9.87 -16.09 0.36
N LYS A 131 -8.95 -16.67 -0.41
CA LYS A 131 -8.64 -18.10 -0.37
C LYS A 131 -8.09 -18.52 0.99
N GLU A 132 -7.17 -17.74 1.58
CA GLU A 132 -6.60 -18.04 2.91
C GLU A 132 -7.69 -17.95 4.00
N ALA A 133 -8.50 -16.90 3.98
CA ALA A 133 -9.57 -16.71 4.95
C ALA A 133 -10.65 -17.80 4.83
N ALA A 134 -11.06 -18.15 3.61
CA ALA A 134 -12.03 -19.22 3.36
C ALA A 134 -11.52 -20.60 3.81
N THR A 135 -10.23 -20.86 3.65
CA THR A 135 -9.60 -22.12 4.13
C THR A 135 -9.52 -22.13 5.67
N ALA A 136 -9.19 -21.00 6.30
CA ALA A 136 -9.12 -20.87 7.75
C ALA A 136 -10.49 -20.98 8.43
N LEU A 137 -11.56 -20.49 7.78
CA LEU A 137 -12.94 -20.60 8.22
C LEU A 137 -13.58 -21.98 7.90
N GLN A 138 -12.82 -22.93 7.37
CA GLN A 138 -13.27 -24.26 6.95
C GLN A 138 -14.38 -24.24 5.85
N ILE A 139 -14.55 -23.11 5.17
CA ILE A 139 -15.49 -22.98 4.04
C ILE A 139 -14.95 -23.76 2.83
N LEU A 140 -13.63 -23.78 2.65
CA LEU A 140 -12.92 -24.56 1.64
C LEU A 140 -12.11 -25.68 2.30
N LYS A 141 -12.13 -26.90 1.71
CA LYS A 141 -11.28 -28.00 2.19
C LYS A 141 -9.81 -27.56 2.14
N PRO A 142 -9.02 -27.81 3.21
CA PRO A 142 -7.60 -27.50 3.19
C PRO A 142 -6.94 -28.25 2.03
N SER A 143 -6.21 -27.52 1.18
CA SER A 143 -5.37 -28.17 0.17
C SER A 143 -4.31 -28.96 0.89
N ALA A 144 -4.12 -30.23 0.56
CA ALA A 144 -3.13 -31.13 1.17
C ALA A 144 -1.70 -30.52 1.21
N LYS A 145 -1.40 -29.57 0.30
CA LYS A 145 -0.13 -28.80 0.28
C LYS A 145 -0.02 -27.73 1.37
N ALA A 146 -1.12 -27.35 2.03
CA ALA A 146 -1.10 -26.33 3.09
C ALA A 146 -0.72 -26.92 4.47
N ALA A 147 -0.94 -28.21 4.68
CA ALA A 147 -0.62 -28.93 5.94
C ALA A 147 0.87 -29.25 6.12
N GLU A 148 1.65 -29.25 5.03
CA GLU A 148 3.08 -29.57 5.04
C GLU A 148 3.97 -28.35 4.76
N ARG A 149 3.70 -27.19 5.34
CA ARG A 149 4.70 -26.13 5.30
C ARG A 149 5.69 -26.31 6.45
N PRO A 150 6.85 -27.01 6.22
CA PRO A 150 7.92 -27.03 7.21
C PRO A 150 8.38 -25.59 7.39
N ALA A 151 8.35 -25.12 8.63
CA ALA A 151 8.96 -23.89 9.02
C ALA A 151 10.39 -23.83 8.44
N ARG A 152 10.72 -22.72 7.72
CA ARG A 152 12.08 -22.36 7.28
C ARG A 152 12.67 -23.06 6.06
N ARG A 153 11.94 -23.33 5.00
CA ARG A 153 12.60 -23.52 3.70
C ARG A 153 12.74 -22.16 3.00
N HIS A 154 13.97 -21.66 2.96
CA HIS A 154 14.34 -20.52 2.10
C HIS A 154 13.92 -20.86 0.67
N ASN A 155 13.24 -19.94 0.00
CA ASN A 155 12.92 -20.10 -1.43
C ASN A 155 14.21 -20.40 -2.19
N PRO A 156 14.25 -21.42 -3.05
CA PRO A 156 15.46 -21.81 -3.79
C PRO A 156 16.02 -20.63 -4.62
N LEU A 157 15.17 -19.72 -5.09
CA LEU A 157 15.58 -18.50 -5.80
C LEU A 157 16.45 -17.57 -4.94
N ILE A 158 16.15 -17.45 -3.64
CA ILE A 158 16.93 -16.61 -2.71
C ILE A 158 18.24 -17.30 -2.32
N ALA A 159 18.22 -18.63 -2.26
CA ALA A 159 19.41 -19.42 -1.94
C ALA A 159 20.48 -19.39 -3.04
N MET A 160 20.11 -19.09 -4.30
CA MET A 160 21.04 -18.97 -5.44
C MET A 160 21.73 -17.61 -5.53
N LEU A 161 21.27 -16.59 -4.80
CA LEU A 161 21.85 -15.25 -4.85
C LEU A 161 23.23 -15.20 -4.13
N PRO A 162 24.24 -14.55 -4.73
CA PRO A 162 25.54 -14.33 -4.10
C PRO A 162 25.45 -13.35 -2.94
N LEU A 163 26.56 -13.18 -2.16
CA LEU A 163 26.67 -12.23 -1.04
C LEU A 163 25.70 -12.52 0.10
N ARG A 164 25.99 -13.51 0.95
CA ARG A 164 25.16 -13.83 2.11
C ARG A 164 25.49 -12.93 3.29
N TRP A 165 24.48 -12.24 3.84
CA TRP A 165 24.56 -11.39 5.03
C TRP A 165 23.72 -11.96 6.16
N ARG A 166 24.18 -11.75 7.39
CA ARG A 166 23.44 -12.19 8.58
C ARG A 166 22.65 -11.01 9.15
N PHE A 167 21.33 -11.14 9.10
CA PHE A 167 20.40 -10.19 9.72
C PHE A 167 20.09 -10.67 11.13
N TYR A 168 20.73 -10.03 12.12
CA TYR A 168 20.71 -10.52 13.50
C TYR A 168 19.32 -10.57 14.13
N ARG A 169 18.47 -9.56 13.90
CA ARG A 169 17.13 -9.52 14.51
C ARG A 169 16.13 -10.45 13.82
N SER A 170 16.20 -10.55 12.53
CA SER A 170 15.35 -11.47 11.75
C SER A 170 15.82 -12.92 11.85
N GLY A 171 17.06 -13.14 12.32
CA GLY A 171 17.67 -14.47 12.40
C GLY A 171 17.88 -15.12 11.04
N LEU A 172 17.96 -14.32 9.97
CA LEU A 172 18.07 -14.77 8.60
C LEU A 172 19.51 -14.65 8.09
N TYR A 173 19.92 -15.64 7.29
CA TYR A 173 21.18 -15.65 6.56
C TYR A 173 20.87 -15.72 5.07
N ILE A 174 20.63 -14.56 4.47
CA ILE A 174 20.19 -14.41 3.07
C ILE A 174 21.00 -13.33 2.37
N SER A 175 20.93 -13.32 1.03
CA SER A 175 21.54 -12.25 0.24
C SER A 175 20.78 -10.92 0.45
N PRO A 176 21.48 -9.80 0.69
CA PRO A 176 20.88 -8.46 0.79
C PRO A 176 20.24 -8.00 -0.52
N LEU A 177 20.59 -8.63 -1.65
CA LEU A 177 19.98 -8.34 -2.94
C LEU A 177 18.47 -8.67 -2.96
N ALA A 178 18.04 -9.73 -2.24
CA ALA A 178 16.62 -10.08 -2.19
C ALA A 178 15.76 -8.99 -1.54
N PRO A 179 16.04 -8.52 -0.31
CA PRO A 179 15.29 -7.40 0.28
C PRO A 179 15.48 -6.08 -0.47
N LEU A 180 16.64 -5.85 -1.12
CA LEU A 180 16.87 -4.67 -1.94
C LEU A 180 15.97 -4.63 -3.18
N ILE A 181 15.86 -5.75 -3.91
CA ILE A 181 14.95 -5.88 -5.07
C ILE A 181 13.49 -5.73 -4.63
N LEU A 182 13.10 -6.35 -3.52
CA LEU A 182 11.76 -6.18 -2.97
C LEU A 182 11.47 -4.72 -2.61
N GLY A 183 12.44 -4.05 -2.00
CA GLY A 183 12.37 -2.62 -1.71
C GLY A 183 12.21 -1.80 -2.99
N PHE A 184 13.00 -2.08 -4.02
CA PHE A 184 12.94 -1.40 -5.31
C PHE A 184 11.54 -1.52 -5.97
N ILE A 185 11.01 -2.74 -6.06
CA ILE A 185 9.67 -2.99 -6.60
C ILE A 185 8.61 -2.26 -5.77
N SER A 186 8.71 -2.34 -4.44
CA SER A 186 7.80 -1.66 -3.53
C SER A 186 7.84 -0.13 -3.71
N GLY A 187 9.04 0.46 -3.84
CA GLY A 187 9.20 1.90 -4.06
C GLY A 187 8.62 2.36 -5.40
N LEU A 188 8.89 1.61 -6.47
CA LEU A 188 8.33 1.87 -7.79
C LEU A 188 6.80 1.82 -7.78
N LEU A 189 6.23 0.80 -7.16
CA LEU A 189 4.77 0.66 -7.03
C LEU A 189 4.17 1.71 -6.09
N THR A 190 4.90 2.17 -5.08
CA THR A 190 4.46 3.24 -4.18
C THR A 190 4.26 4.55 -4.95
N VAL A 191 5.17 4.91 -5.84
CA VAL A 191 5.04 6.11 -6.68
C VAL A 191 3.90 5.98 -7.68
N LEU A 192 3.76 4.81 -8.32
CA LEU A 192 2.73 4.60 -9.35
C LEU A 192 1.31 4.49 -8.77
N LEU A 193 1.19 3.88 -7.60
CA LEU A 193 -0.12 3.52 -7.02
C LEU A 193 -0.47 4.27 -5.73
N GLY A 194 0.48 4.90 -5.07
CA GLY A 194 0.19 5.56 -3.79
C GLY A 194 -0.08 4.60 -2.61
N ILE A 195 0.42 3.35 -2.67
CA ILE A 195 0.09 2.30 -1.70
C ILE A 195 0.96 2.34 -0.45
N GLY A 196 2.11 3.02 -0.49
CA GLY A 196 3.10 3.00 0.59
C GLY A 196 3.89 1.69 0.70
N GLY A 197 3.63 0.72 -0.17
CA GLY A 197 4.36 -0.54 -0.27
C GLY A 197 4.07 -1.59 0.81
N GLY A 198 3.47 -1.25 1.95
CA GLY A 198 3.27 -2.17 3.07
C GLY A 198 2.41 -3.38 2.74
N PHE A 199 1.39 -3.17 1.92
CA PHE A 199 0.46 -4.20 1.48
C PHE A 199 1.14 -5.33 0.68
N ILE A 200 2.23 -5.00 -0.04
CA ILE A 200 3.04 -5.96 -0.80
C ILE A 200 4.19 -6.47 0.07
N MET A 201 4.82 -5.57 0.84
CA MET A 201 6.04 -5.91 1.60
C MET A 201 5.77 -6.90 2.73
N VAL A 202 4.64 -6.78 3.44
CA VAL A 202 4.32 -7.69 4.54
C VAL A 202 4.22 -9.16 4.05
N PRO A 203 3.40 -9.50 3.03
CA PRO A 203 3.39 -10.85 2.48
C PRO A 203 4.75 -11.26 1.88
N ALA A 204 5.43 -10.37 1.17
CA ALA A 204 6.71 -10.68 0.57
C ALA A 204 7.79 -11.02 1.61
N MET A 205 7.89 -10.25 2.69
CA MET A 205 8.83 -10.53 3.78
C MET A 205 8.53 -11.84 4.50
N ILE A 206 7.25 -12.18 4.67
CA ILE A 206 6.84 -13.44 5.32
C ILE A 206 7.07 -14.63 4.41
N TYR A 207 6.56 -14.59 3.18
CA TYR A 207 6.53 -15.75 2.29
C TYR A 207 7.80 -15.94 1.47
N LEU A 208 8.46 -14.84 1.05
CA LEU A 208 9.69 -14.92 0.25
C LEU A 208 10.93 -14.94 1.15
N LEU A 209 11.04 -14.02 2.12
CA LEU A 209 12.22 -13.93 2.99
C LEU A 209 12.15 -14.86 4.22
N GLY A 210 10.96 -15.34 4.61
CA GLY A 210 10.79 -16.21 5.77
C GLY A 210 10.93 -15.50 7.12
N MET A 211 10.66 -14.19 7.17
CA MET A 211 10.71 -13.38 8.40
C MET A 211 9.54 -13.68 9.34
N SER A 212 9.76 -13.52 10.63
CA SER A 212 8.68 -13.61 11.61
C SER A 212 7.73 -12.41 11.52
N ALA A 213 6.42 -12.64 11.63
CA ALA A 213 5.39 -11.61 11.48
C ALA A 213 5.59 -10.41 12.42
N GLN A 214 6.10 -10.64 13.64
CA GLN A 214 6.34 -9.58 14.63
C GLN A 214 7.39 -8.56 14.16
N VAL A 215 8.47 -9.02 13.50
CA VAL A 215 9.55 -8.17 12.99
C VAL A 215 9.17 -7.55 11.65
N VAL A 216 8.38 -8.26 10.83
CA VAL A 216 7.93 -7.78 9.52
C VAL A 216 7.12 -6.50 9.63
N VAL A 217 6.12 -6.45 10.53
CA VAL A 217 5.24 -5.27 10.66
C VAL A 217 6.04 -4.02 11.02
N GLY A 218 6.94 -4.11 11.99
CA GLY A 218 7.75 -2.95 12.38
C GLY A 218 8.75 -2.53 11.30
N THR A 219 9.37 -3.49 10.61
CA THR A 219 10.36 -3.23 9.55
C THR A 219 9.68 -2.67 8.30
N SER A 220 8.49 -3.17 7.93
CA SER A 220 7.71 -2.62 6.82
C SER A 220 7.21 -1.21 7.09
N LEU A 221 6.75 -0.90 8.31
CA LEU A 221 6.35 0.47 8.67
C LEU A 221 7.53 1.45 8.58
N LEU A 222 8.73 1.04 9.00
CA LEU A 222 9.93 1.85 8.84
C LEU A 222 10.23 2.12 7.36
N GLN A 223 10.17 1.10 6.52
CA GLN A 223 10.34 1.23 5.07
C GLN A 223 9.26 2.13 4.46
N ILE A 224 7.99 1.93 4.81
CA ILE A 224 6.88 2.76 4.34
C ILE A 224 7.16 4.22 4.63
N LEU A 225 7.52 4.57 5.88
CA LEU A 225 7.78 5.94 6.28
C LEU A 225 8.81 6.63 5.37
N PHE A 226 9.97 6.01 5.16
CA PHE A 226 11.03 6.62 4.37
C PHE A 226 10.71 6.65 2.87
N VAL A 227 10.17 5.56 2.35
CA VAL A 227 9.83 5.44 0.92
C VAL A 227 8.70 6.39 0.55
N THR A 228 7.64 6.49 1.37
CA THR A 228 6.55 7.43 1.08
C THR A 228 6.97 8.89 1.27
N ALA A 229 7.86 9.21 2.21
CA ALA A 229 8.43 10.55 2.33
C ALA A 229 9.20 10.94 1.06
N VAL A 230 10.07 10.06 0.55
CA VAL A 230 10.76 10.28 -0.73
C VAL A 230 9.77 10.38 -1.88
N THR A 231 8.77 9.50 -1.94
CA THR A 231 7.72 9.54 -2.96
C THR A 231 6.94 10.85 -2.93
N THR A 232 6.58 11.33 -1.74
CA THR A 232 5.92 12.64 -1.58
C THR A 232 6.79 13.78 -2.14
N LEU A 233 8.09 13.76 -1.86
CA LEU A 233 9.03 14.74 -2.43
C LEU A 233 9.10 14.64 -3.95
N VAL A 234 9.16 13.42 -4.50
CA VAL A 234 9.15 13.18 -5.95
C VAL A 234 7.86 13.74 -6.57
N HIS A 235 6.70 13.44 -6.00
CA HIS A 235 5.42 13.96 -6.50
C HIS A 235 5.30 15.48 -6.35
N ALA A 236 5.79 16.07 -5.26
CA ALA A 236 5.75 17.50 -5.04
C ALA A 236 6.65 18.28 -6.01
N THR A 237 7.85 17.74 -6.29
CA THR A 237 8.84 18.45 -7.11
C THR A 237 8.74 18.13 -8.60
N THR A 238 8.43 16.88 -8.96
CA THR A 238 8.50 16.39 -10.34
C THR A 238 7.14 16.44 -11.03
N THR A 239 6.08 15.94 -10.37
CA THR A 239 4.74 15.85 -10.98
C THR A 239 3.79 16.96 -10.56
N ARG A 240 4.12 17.67 -9.47
CA ARG A 240 3.32 18.77 -8.88
C ARG A 240 1.86 18.38 -8.60
N SER A 241 1.64 17.10 -8.25
CA SER A 241 0.31 16.51 -8.08
C SER A 241 -0.13 16.39 -6.62
N VAL A 242 0.68 16.84 -5.64
CA VAL A 242 0.37 16.74 -4.22
C VAL A 242 -0.58 17.83 -3.78
N ASP A 243 -1.82 17.46 -3.43
CA ASP A 243 -2.75 18.39 -2.78
C ASP A 243 -2.63 18.26 -1.25
N ILE A 244 -2.03 19.29 -0.63
CA ILE A 244 -1.75 19.30 0.81
C ILE A 244 -3.05 19.32 1.62
N VAL A 245 -4.06 20.06 1.15
CA VAL A 245 -5.35 20.18 1.84
C VAL A 245 -6.02 18.81 1.89
N LEU A 246 -6.08 18.12 0.76
CA LEU A 246 -6.60 16.75 0.67
C LEU A 246 -5.83 15.79 1.59
N ALA A 247 -4.48 15.83 1.56
CA ALA A 247 -3.64 14.98 2.36
C ALA A 247 -3.86 15.18 3.87
N VAL A 248 -4.01 16.43 4.33
CA VAL A 248 -4.26 16.74 5.75
C VAL A 248 -5.66 16.28 6.19
N LEU A 249 -6.69 16.49 5.39
CA LEU A 249 -8.05 16.02 5.69
C LEU A 249 -8.09 14.50 5.82
N LEU A 250 -7.47 13.80 4.88
CA LEU A 250 -7.33 12.34 4.92
C LEU A 250 -6.52 11.86 6.14
N LEU A 251 -5.45 12.59 6.49
CA LEU A 251 -4.59 12.24 7.63
C LEU A 251 -5.38 12.34 8.95
N ILE A 252 -6.15 13.40 9.14
CA ILE A 252 -7.00 13.58 10.35
C ILE A 252 -7.96 12.38 10.49
N GLY A 253 -8.69 12.08 9.41
CA GLY A 253 -9.63 10.95 9.40
C GLY A 253 -8.93 9.62 9.65
N SER A 254 -7.84 9.35 8.94
CA SER A 254 -7.15 8.06 8.99
C SER A 254 -6.45 7.79 10.32
N VAL A 255 -5.92 8.79 11.00
CA VAL A 255 -5.32 8.63 12.34
C VAL A 255 -6.40 8.23 13.34
N ILE A 256 -7.54 8.91 13.33
CA ILE A 256 -8.67 8.59 14.21
C ILE A 256 -9.19 7.18 13.87
N GLY A 257 -9.45 6.90 12.59
CA GLY A 257 -9.95 5.61 12.13
C GLY A 257 -9.01 4.45 12.49
N ALA A 258 -7.70 4.61 12.33
CA ALA A 258 -6.71 3.59 12.64
C ALA A 258 -6.68 3.23 14.14
N GLN A 259 -6.86 4.19 15.04
CA GLN A 259 -6.93 3.94 16.48
C GLN A 259 -8.15 3.08 16.81
N TYR A 260 -9.33 3.43 16.30
CA TYR A 260 -10.55 2.63 16.49
C TYR A 260 -10.44 1.26 15.82
N GLY A 261 -9.85 1.20 14.63
CA GLY A 261 -9.58 -0.05 13.92
C GLY A 261 -8.70 -1.01 14.71
N ALA A 262 -7.62 -0.52 15.29
CA ALA A 262 -6.73 -1.31 16.13
C ALA A 262 -7.41 -1.85 17.40
N LEU A 263 -8.31 -1.07 18.02
CA LEU A 263 -9.12 -1.50 19.17
C LEU A 263 -10.14 -2.58 18.74
N LEU A 264 -10.77 -2.41 17.59
CA LEU A 264 -11.76 -3.37 17.07
C LEU A 264 -11.07 -4.70 16.68
N ALA A 265 -9.86 -4.64 16.13
CA ALA A 265 -9.07 -5.81 15.78
C ALA A 265 -8.81 -6.74 16.96
N GLN A 266 -8.64 -6.18 18.18
CA GLN A 266 -8.41 -6.98 19.39
C GLN A 266 -9.62 -7.81 19.82
N LYS A 267 -10.83 -7.40 19.37
CA LYS A 267 -12.10 -8.08 19.73
C LYS A 267 -12.56 -9.08 18.65
N MET A 268 -11.94 -9.07 17.46
CA MET A 268 -12.37 -9.90 16.33
C MET A 268 -11.38 -11.02 16.03
N LYS A 269 -11.89 -12.12 15.50
CA LYS A 269 -11.03 -13.24 15.03
C LYS A 269 -10.22 -12.79 13.81
N PRO A 270 -8.90 -13.09 13.75
CA PRO A 270 -8.04 -12.70 12.65
C PRO A 270 -8.53 -13.16 11.27
N GLU A 271 -9.17 -14.32 11.20
CA GLU A 271 -9.71 -14.90 9.97
C GLU A 271 -10.86 -14.04 9.42
N LEU A 272 -11.74 -13.55 10.33
CA LEU A 272 -12.86 -12.69 9.95
C LEU A 272 -12.37 -11.33 9.45
N LEU A 273 -11.33 -10.77 10.10
CA LEU A 273 -10.70 -9.52 9.65
C LEU A 273 -10.12 -9.64 8.23
N ARG A 274 -9.43 -10.75 7.96
CA ARG A 274 -8.88 -11.02 6.62
C ARG A 274 -9.99 -11.21 5.59
N MET A 275 -11.09 -11.86 5.94
CA MET A 275 -12.23 -12.05 5.04
C MET A 275 -12.89 -10.72 4.70
N ILE A 276 -13.18 -9.87 5.70
CA ILE A 276 -13.76 -8.54 5.47
C ILE A 276 -12.85 -7.72 4.55
N LEU A 277 -11.55 -7.71 4.83
CA LEU A 277 -10.59 -6.99 3.98
C LEU A 277 -10.56 -7.54 2.55
N ALA A 278 -10.55 -8.87 2.39
CA ALA A 278 -10.55 -9.51 1.08
C ALA A 278 -11.78 -9.12 0.26
N ILE A 279 -12.97 -9.08 0.89
CA ILE A 279 -14.21 -8.67 0.24
C ILE A 279 -14.15 -7.22 -0.21
N VAL A 280 -13.66 -6.31 0.66
CA VAL A 280 -13.51 -4.88 0.32
C VAL A 280 -12.51 -4.70 -0.83
N VAL A 281 -11.35 -5.35 -0.75
CA VAL A 281 -10.29 -5.27 -1.76
C VAL A 281 -10.77 -5.79 -3.12
N LEU A 282 -11.46 -6.95 -3.14
CA LEU A 282 -12.02 -7.52 -4.36
C LEU A 282 -13.16 -6.66 -4.92
N GLY A 283 -14.00 -6.08 -4.06
CA GLY A 283 -15.06 -5.15 -4.48
C GLY A 283 -14.49 -3.89 -5.15
N VAL A 284 -13.41 -3.34 -4.59
CA VAL A 284 -12.70 -2.19 -5.19
C VAL A 284 -12.06 -2.59 -6.52
N ALA A 285 -11.36 -3.74 -6.58
CA ALA A 285 -10.76 -4.24 -7.81
C ALA A 285 -11.79 -4.47 -8.92
N PHE A 286 -12.92 -5.06 -8.56
CA PHE A 286 -14.01 -5.32 -9.49
C PHE A 286 -14.62 -4.01 -10.04
N ARG A 287 -14.87 -3.03 -9.16
CA ARG A 287 -15.36 -1.72 -9.58
C ARG A 287 -14.39 -0.98 -10.51
N MET A 288 -13.08 -1.03 -10.21
CA MET A 288 -12.06 -0.45 -11.10
C MET A 288 -11.98 -1.18 -12.44
N ALA A 289 -12.14 -2.51 -12.45
CA ALA A 289 -12.18 -3.29 -13.69
C ALA A 289 -13.39 -2.93 -14.55
N LEU A 290 -14.55 -2.70 -13.92
CA LEU A 290 -15.75 -2.23 -14.64
C LEU A 290 -15.53 -0.85 -15.26
N GLN A 291 -14.93 0.09 -14.54
CA GLN A 291 -14.61 1.43 -15.07
C GLN A 291 -13.69 1.37 -16.30
N LEU A 292 -12.75 0.43 -16.32
CA LEU A 292 -11.88 0.20 -17.48
C LEU A 292 -12.62 -0.37 -18.70
N GLY A 293 -13.66 -1.20 -18.46
CA GLY A 293 -14.44 -1.85 -19.52
C GLY A 293 -15.59 -0.99 -20.07
N TYR A 294 -16.11 -0.07 -19.26
CA TYR A 294 -17.16 0.85 -19.72
C TYR A 294 -16.50 2.03 -20.47
N ARG A 295 -16.91 2.24 -21.72
CA ARG A 295 -16.53 3.45 -22.45
C ARG A 295 -17.10 4.65 -21.72
N PRO A 296 -16.32 5.73 -21.48
CA PRO A 296 -16.90 6.99 -20.99
C PRO A 296 -17.96 7.48 -21.99
N GLU A 297 -19.12 7.88 -21.50
CA GLU A 297 -20.19 8.43 -22.34
C GLU A 297 -19.82 9.74 -23.02
N GLU A 298 -18.80 10.43 -22.51
CA GLU A 298 -18.27 11.67 -23.08
C GLU A 298 -16.88 11.47 -23.69
N ILE A 299 -16.83 11.26 -24.99
CA ILE A 299 -15.58 11.12 -25.77
C ILE A 299 -14.96 12.49 -26.07
N TYR A 300 -15.71 13.58 -25.98
CA TYR A 300 -15.25 14.95 -26.27
C TYR A 300 -15.88 15.95 -25.31
N THR A 301 -15.12 16.49 -24.37
CA THR A 301 -15.36 17.81 -23.79
C THR A 301 -14.74 18.84 -24.73
N VAL A 302 -15.52 19.46 -25.56
CA VAL A 302 -15.11 20.67 -26.29
C VAL A 302 -15.05 21.81 -25.27
N GLN A 303 -13.85 22.14 -24.79
CA GLN A 303 -13.65 23.43 -24.11
C GLN A 303 -13.74 24.51 -25.17
N LEU A 304 -14.87 25.22 -25.22
CA LEU A 304 -14.96 26.50 -25.89
C LEU A 304 -14.06 27.48 -25.13
N LEU A 305 -12.98 27.94 -25.80
CA LEU A 305 -12.09 29.00 -25.35
C LEU A 305 -12.83 30.33 -25.25
#